data_b3580fdbc175498734ed0b0306d4ae57
#
_entry.id   b3580fdbc175498734ed0b0306d4ae57
#
_cell.length_a   1.000
_cell.length_b   1.000
_cell.length_c   1.000
_cell.angle_alpha   90.00
_cell.angle_beta   90.00
_cell.angle_gamma   90.00
#
_symmetry.space_group_name_H-M   'P 1'
#
loop_
_entity.id
_entity.type
_entity.pdbx_description
1 polymer ?
#
loop_
_entity_poly.entity_id
_entity_poly.type
_entity_poly.pdbx_seq_one_letter_code
_entity_poly.pdbx_strand_id
1 'polypeptide(L)'
;MCIRDSTKETWYPDLKDTGAGYKLTEGLAPLARHKKDFTVLQGCSNQYSNEAHWGSTFWLTGANRYSVPGQNMANSISVDQVIAQNLGRDTRFASMQLDSSDGSASGHGPGLSLAWDQRGKPVAGMNDPLQVFHKLFSADDLPLAQRQAAIAEKRSVLDAVFTEAKRVQRGLTKTDNDKLDEYFQSIRDIETRLGKDEDWLDVPKAKAPMAEPAPGLKGRDEIEIMYNLIVAALQTDSTRVLTYRLPGQELLKSMGVTLSAHNISHYSPGERMEASKARDKAHAELLAGLIDKLKATKEADGSSLFDHTALAFGSNISSIHYLDNCPTILTGGGANLKLGQHLALPKDTPLCNVWLTMLQGLGIQTCLLYTSDAADELTSG
;
A
#
# COMPACT_ATOMS: atom_id res chain seq x y z
N MET A 1 -0.09 3.56 2.70
CA MET A 1 1.06 4.35 2.24
C MET A 1 2.25 4.05 3.12
N CYS A 2 3.41 3.85 2.55
CA CYS A 2 4.61 3.48 3.29
C CYS A 2 5.66 4.58 3.21
N ILE A 3 6.13 5.01 4.35
CA ILE A 3 7.30 5.87 4.53
C ILE A 3 8.48 5.00 4.96
N ARG A 4 9.66 5.60 5.02
CA ARG A 4 10.88 4.90 5.41
C ARG A 4 11.37 5.44 6.75
N ASP A 5 11.72 4.57 7.68
CA ASP A 5 12.26 4.83 9.02
C ASP A 5 11.88 6.19 9.61
N SER A 6 11.13 6.22 10.68
CA SER A 6 10.75 7.46 11.37
C SER A 6 11.70 7.78 12.51
N THR A 7 11.78 9.05 12.88
CA THR A 7 12.57 9.49 14.02
C THR A 7 11.83 9.14 15.31
N LYS A 8 12.34 8.16 16.05
CA LYS A 8 11.68 7.62 17.23
C LYS A 8 11.27 8.70 18.25
N GLU A 9 12.12 9.68 18.44
CA GLU A 9 11.95 10.76 19.42
C GLU A 9 10.87 11.79 19.02
N THR A 10 10.55 11.86 17.74
CA THR A 10 9.60 12.87 17.23
C THR A 10 8.34 12.28 16.64
N TRP A 11 8.29 10.96 16.40
CA TRP A 11 7.13 10.27 15.85
C TRP A 11 6.15 9.81 16.93
N TYR A 12 6.66 9.09 17.96
CA TYR A 12 5.80 8.44 18.94
C TYR A 12 5.45 9.37 20.10
N PRO A 13 4.16 9.52 20.44
CA PRO A 13 3.76 10.11 21.73
C PRO A 13 4.32 9.33 22.90
N ASP A 14 4.40 9.95 24.08
CA ASP A 14 4.79 9.27 25.30
C ASP A 14 3.82 8.12 25.62
N LEU A 15 4.36 6.96 25.99
CA LEU A 15 3.57 5.77 26.36
C LEU A 15 2.59 6.02 27.52
N LYS A 16 2.87 7.04 28.35
CA LYS A 16 1.98 7.47 29.44
C LYS A 16 0.87 8.40 28.98
N ASP A 17 0.97 8.92 27.75
CA ASP A 17 0.04 9.89 27.18
C ASP A 17 -0.85 9.19 26.12
N THR A 18 -1.76 8.34 26.57
CA THR A 18 -2.64 7.54 25.72
C THR A 18 -4.06 8.11 25.65
N GLY A 19 -4.87 7.55 24.74
CA GLY A 19 -6.26 7.98 24.53
C GLY A 19 -6.37 9.30 23.78
N ALA A 20 -7.53 9.94 23.84
CA ALA A 20 -7.85 11.15 23.07
C ALA A 20 -7.10 12.42 23.55
N GLY A 21 -6.67 12.42 24.82
CA GLY A 21 -5.96 13.54 25.45
C GLY A 21 -4.49 13.69 25.05
N TYR A 22 -3.92 12.72 24.32
CA TYR A 22 -2.50 12.67 24.02
C TYR A 22 -1.96 13.96 23.36
N LYS A 23 -0.68 14.23 23.60
CA LYS A 23 0.00 15.38 22.98
C LYS A 23 0.65 14.95 21.65
N LEU A 24 0.45 15.76 20.63
CA LEU A 24 1.16 15.55 19.36
C LEU A 24 2.65 15.79 19.56
N THR A 25 3.44 14.92 18.98
CA THR A 25 4.87 15.06 18.90
C THR A 25 5.28 16.11 17.87
N GLU A 26 6.54 16.53 17.87
CA GLU A 26 7.08 17.49 16.91
C GLU A 26 6.90 17.01 15.45
N GLY A 27 7.17 15.73 15.17
CA GLY A 27 7.04 15.15 13.83
C GLY A 27 5.60 15.08 13.35
N LEU A 28 4.64 14.92 14.27
CA LEU A 28 3.20 14.85 13.96
C LEU A 28 2.47 16.21 14.09
N ALA A 29 3.16 17.28 14.50
CA ALA A 29 2.56 18.60 14.69
C ALA A 29 1.80 19.14 13.45
N PRO A 30 2.23 18.90 12.20
CA PRO A 30 1.47 19.32 11.02
C PRO A 30 0.07 18.70 10.91
N LEU A 31 -0.18 17.57 11.58
CA LEU A 31 -1.49 16.91 11.64
C LEU A 31 -2.43 17.49 12.70
N ALA A 32 -2.04 18.55 13.42
CA ALA A 32 -2.81 19.08 14.57
C ALA A 32 -4.28 19.39 14.24
N ARG A 33 -4.56 19.94 13.03
CA ARG A 33 -5.92 20.25 12.58
C ARG A 33 -6.79 19.00 12.38
N HIS A 34 -6.15 17.85 12.23
CA HIS A 34 -6.78 16.54 12.04
C HIS A 34 -6.65 15.60 13.25
N LYS A 35 -6.26 16.13 14.41
CA LYS A 35 -6.00 15.28 15.60
C LYS A 35 -7.14 14.34 15.95
N LYS A 36 -8.39 14.71 15.67
CA LYS A 36 -9.58 13.87 15.89
C LYS A 36 -9.82 12.84 14.79
N ASP A 37 -9.15 12.96 13.67
CA ASP A 37 -9.40 12.19 12.46
C ASP A 37 -8.41 11.04 12.26
N PHE A 38 -7.44 10.88 13.14
CA PHE A 38 -6.49 9.77 13.05
C PHE A 38 -6.12 9.20 14.40
N THR A 39 -5.67 7.95 14.38
CA THR A 39 -5.13 7.25 15.54
C THR A 39 -3.68 6.89 15.30
N VAL A 40 -2.80 7.22 16.26
CA VAL A 40 -1.40 6.78 16.27
C VAL A 40 -1.34 5.44 16.97
N LEU A 41 -0.78 4.43 16.31
CA LEU A 41 -0.53 3.12 16.90
C LEU A 41 0.92 3.01 17.35
N GLN A 42 1.13 2.44 18.53
CA GLN A 42 2.44 2.14 19.09
C GLN A 42 2.45 0.74 19.68
N GLY A 43 3.56 0.01 19.53
CA GLY A 43 3.71 -1.35 20.04
C GLY A 43 3.53 -2.45 18.97
N CYS A 44 3.07 -2.12 17.76
CA CYS A 44 2.95 -3.10 16.68
C CYS A 44 4.31 -3.47 16.11
N SER A 45 4.54 -4.76 15.86
CA SER A 45 5.79 -5.29 15.34
C SER A 45 5.55 -6.35 14.27
N ASN A 46 6.54 -6.53 13.40
CA ASN A 46 6.53 -7.58 12.40
C ASN A 46 7.72 -8.53 12.63
N GLN A 47 7.62 -9.33 13.70
CA GLN A 47 8.70 -10.13 14.26
C GLN A 47 9.29 -11.17 13.31
N TYR A 48 8.50 -11.64 12.35
CA TYR A 48 8.89 -12.75 11.45
C TYR A 48 9.60 -12.29 10.19
N SER A 49 9.85 -10.99 10.03
CA SER A 49 10.57 -10.42 8.90
C SER A 49 11.80 -9.63 9.35
N ASN A 50 12.66 -10.24 10.15
CA ASN A 50 13.79 -9.59 10.82
C ASN A 50 14.98 -9.24 9.90
N GLU A 51 14.76 -9.04 8.63
CA GLU A 51 15.72 -8.51 7.67
C GLU A 51 15.42 -7.04 7.37
N ALA A 52 16.24 -6.16 7.90
CA ALA A 52 16.05 -4.73 7.90
C ALA A 52 15.82 -4.12 6.52
N HIS A 53 16.59 -4.51 5.51
CA HIS A 53 16.51 -3.93 4.17
C HIS A 53 15.29 -4.40 3.37
N TRP A 54 14.60 -5.44 3.83
CA TRP A 54 13.42 -6.01 3.19
C TRP A 54 12.14 -5.71 3.98
N GLY A 55 12.24 -4.92 5.05
CA GLY A 55 11.16 -4.70 5.98
C GLY A 55 9.89 -4.16 5.33
N SER A 56 9.99 -3.18 4.41
CA SER A 56 8.83 -2.63 3.72
C SER A 56 8.03 -3.68 2.92
N THR A 57 8.71 -4.75 2.47
CA THR A 57 8.13 -5.88 1.74
C THR A 57 7.03 -6.61 2.52
N PHE A 58 7.12 -6.63 3.85
CA PHE A 58 6.21 -7.35 4.73
C PHE A 58 5.20 -6.45 5.46
N TRP A 59 5.19 -5.17 5.17
CA TRP A 59 4.33 -4.22 5.90
C TRP A 59 2.85 -4.56 5.77
N LEU A 60 2.39 -4.89 4.56
CA LEU A 60 0.98 -5.19 4.29
C LEU A 60 0.64 -6.69 4.36
N THR A 61 1.60 -7.55 4.68
CA THR A 61 1.38 -8.99 4.75
C THR A 61 1.52 -9.56 6.15
N GLY A 62 2.47 -9.06 6.95
CA GLY A 62 2.84 -9.66 8.23
C GLY A 62 3.43 -11.07 8.12
N ALA A 63 3.78 -11.51 6.91
CA ALA A 63 4.20 -12.88 6.65
C ALA A 63 5.52 -13.24 7.32
N ASN A 64 5.66 -14.53 7.65
CA ASN A 64 6.93 -15.10 8.08
C ASN A 64 7.83 -15.33 6.87
N ARG A 65 8.88 -14.54 6.74
CA ARG A 65 9.87 -14.63 5.67
C ARG A 65 10.46 -16.02 5.51
N TYR A 66 10.62 -16.74 6.61
CA TYR A 66 11.30 -18.04 6.66
C TYR A 66 10.33 -19.23 6.67
N SER A 67 9.05 -19.01 6.35
CA SER A 67 8.02 -20.05 6.40
C SER A 67 8.24 -21.19 5.39
N VAL A 68 9.00 -20.97 4.31
CA VAL A 68 9.30 -21.98 3.30
C VAL A 68 10.78 -22.37 3.38
N PRO A 69 11.10 -23.60 3.80
CA PRO A 69 12.48 -24.08 3.86
C PRO A 69 13.18 -24.01 2.50
N GLY A 70 14.43 -23.53 2.49
CA GLY A 70 15.25 -23.42 1.27
C GLY A 70 14.94 -22.21 0.39
N GLN A 71 13.96 -21.39 0.74
CA GLN A 71 13.73 -20.10 0.09
C GLN A 71 14.36 -18.96 0.91
N ASN A 72 14.99 -18.01 0.21
CA ASN A 72 15.56 -16.82 0.86
C ASN A 72 14.47 -15.86 1.35
N MET A 73 13.28 -15.93 0.79
CA MET A 73 12.14 -15.10 1.15
C MET A 73 10.83 -15.83 0.78
N ALA A 74 9.97 -16.00 1.76
CA ALA A 74 8.56 -16.34 1.57
C ALA A 74 7.70 -15.11 1.89
N ASN A 75 6.64 -14.90 1.14
CA ASN A 75 5.64 -13.86 1.43
C ASN A 75 4.23 -14.42 1.18
N SER A 76 3.22 -13.67 1.58
CA SER A 76 1.81 -14.03 1.42
C SER A 76 1.05 -12.90 0.74
N ILE A 77 -0.24 -13.08 0.53
CA ILE A 77 -1.12 -12.02 0.02
C ILE A 77 -1.11 -10.81 0.95
N SER A 78 -1.03 -9.62 0.38
CA SER A 78 -1.13 -8.38 1.14
C SER A 78 -2.58 -7.95 1.37
N VAL A 79 -2.83 -7.20 2.44
CA VAL A 79 -4.16 -6.77 2.84
C VAL A 79 -4.91 -6.01 1.74
N ASP A 80 -4.22 -5.16 0.98
CA ASP A 80 -4.80 -4.44 -0.16
C ASP A 80 -5.30 -5.39 -1.26
N GLN A 81 -4.60 -6.49 -1.51
CA GLN A 81 -5.04 -7.48 -2.48
C GLN A 81 -6.22 -8.32 -1.96
N VAL A 82 -6.30 -8.58 -0.66
CA VAL A 82 -7.49 -9.17 -0.04
C VAL A 82 -8.70 -8.23 -0.19
N ILE A 83 -8.52 -6.93 0.04
CA ILE A 83 -9.56 -5.92 -0.19
C ILE A 83 -9.96 -5.88 -1.66
N ALA A 84 -8.99 -5.91 -2.59
CA ALA A 84 -9.23 -5.87 -4.03
C ALA A 84 -10.05 -7.06 -4.54
N GLN A 85 -9.85 -8.24 -3.99
CA GLN A 85 -10.65 -9.43 -4.30
C GLN A 85 -12.14 -9.28 -3.92
N ASN A 86 -12.43 -8.42 -2.94
CA ASN A 86 -13.79 -8.17 -2.45
C ASN A 86 -14.40 -6.89 -3.05
N LEU A 87 -13.75 -5.74 -2.86
CA LEU A 87 -14.30 -4.43 -3.24
C LEU A 87 -13.90 -3.99 -4.65
N GLY A 88 -12.87 -4.60 -5.24
CA GLY A 88 -12.37 -4.24 -6.56
C GLY A 88 -13.13 -4.89 -7.73
N ARG A 89 -14.16 -5.69 -7.48
CA ARG A 89 -14.89 -6.40 -8.55
C ARG A 89 -15.65 -5.45 -9.46
N ASP A 90 -16.26 -4.44 -8.90
CA ASP A 90 -17.18 -3.53 -9.58
C ASP A 90 -16.48 -2.29 -10.18
N THR A 91 -15.18 -2.17 -10.04
CA THR A 91 -14.40 -1.03 -10.54
C THR A 91 -13.54 -1.42 -11.73
N ARG A 92 -13.20 -0.45 -12.60
CA ARG A 92 -12.34 -0.71 -13.78
C ARG A 92 -11.01 -1.36 -13.39
N PHE A 93 -10.36 -0.86 -12.34
CA PHE A 93 -9.13 -1.42 -11.80
C PHE A 93 -9.41 -2.01 -10.43
N ALA A 94 -9.23 -3.32 -10.27
CA ALA A 94 -9.47 -3.99 -8.98
C ALA A 94 -8.63 -3.38 -7.85
N SER A 95 -7.40 -3.00 -8.18
CA SER A 95 -6.51 -2.21 -7.33
C SER A 95 -5.50 -1.46 -8.20
N MET A 96 -4.89 -0.43 -7.64
CA MET A 96 -3.77 0.28 -8.26
C MET A 96 -2.61 0.38 -7.27
N GLN A 97 -1.44 -0.03 -7.72
CA GLN A 97 -0.20 0.07 -6.97
C GLN A 97 0.59 1.24 -7.52
N LEU A 98 0.90 2.18 -6.62
CA LEU A 98 1.73 3.34 -6.91
C LEU A 98 3.07 3.15 -6.22
N ASP A 99 4.14 3.47 -6.93
CA ASP A 99 5.49 3.26 -6.48
C ASP A 99 6.28 4.58 -6.44
N SER A 100 7.45 4.51 -5.88
CA SER A 100 8.39 5.60 -5.73
C SER A 100 9.24 5.78 -6.97
N SER A 101 9.48 7.02 -7.36
CA SER A 101 10.48 7.38 -8.37
C SER A 101 11.93 7.17 -7.92
N ASP A 102 12.17 6.82 -6.66
CA ASP A 102 13.52 6.52 -6.14
C ASP A 102 14.17 5.31 -6.83
N GLY A 103 13.39 4.42 -7.43
CA GLY A 103 13.89 3.24 -8.12
C GLY A 103 14.74 2.35 -7.21
N SER A 104 15.90 1.91 -7.69
CA SER A 104 16.84 1.07 -6.94
C SER A 104 17.47 1.80 -5.74
N ALA A 105 17.42 3.12 -5.69
CA ALA A 105 17.92 3.90 -4.55
C ALA A 105 17.07 3.71 -3.29
N SER A 106 15.92 3.07 -3.39
CA SER A 106 15.09 2.72 -2.23
C SER A 106 15.76 1.71 -1.30
N GLY A 107 16.80 0.99 -1.75
CA GLY A 107 17.58 0.04 -0.94
C GLY A 107 16.76 -1.11 -0.37
N HIS A 108 15.64 -1.47 -1.00
CA HIS A 108 14.72 -2.49 -0.52
C HIS A 108 14.62 -3.64 -1.52
N GLY A 109 14.40 -4.79 -0.95
CA GLY A 109 14.33 -6.07 -1.65
C GLY A 109 13.41 -6.13 -2.87
N PRO A 110 13.22 -7.30 -3.43
CA PRO A 110 12.47 -7.49 -4.66
C PRO A 110 11.00 -7.09 -4.43
N GLY A 111 10.52 -6.20 -5.22
CA GLY A 111 9.16 -5.70 -5.17
C GLY A 111 9.17 -4.19 -5.33
N LEU A 112 8.67 -3.74 -6.46
CA LEU A 112 8.55 -2.33 -6.79
C LEU A 112 7.30 -1.70 -6.16
N SER A 113 6.53 -2.47 -5.37
CA SER A 113 5.37 -1.98 -4.65
C SER A 113 5.25 -2.64 -3.28
N LEU A 114 4.22 -2.25 -2.52
CA LEU A 114 3.91 -2.86 -1.22
C LEU A 114 2.99 -4.08 -1.37
N ALA A 115 2.41 -4.26 -2.55
CA ALA A 115 1.37 -5.25 -2.81
C ALA A 115 1.95 -6.61 -3.21
N TRP A 116 1.33 -7.67 -2.70
CA TRP A 116 1.70 -9.06 -2.95
C TRP A 116 0.45 -9.87 -3.29
N ASP A 117 0.54 -10.66 -4.37
CA ASP A 117 -0.56 -11.51 -4.78
C ASP A 117 -0.74 -12.72 -3.84
N GLN A 118 -1.79 -13.50 -4.07
CA GLN A 118 -2.10 -14.69 -3.25
C GLN A 118 -1.03 -15.79 -3.28
N ARG A 119 -0.07 -15.70 -4.20
CA ARG A 119 1.08 -16.62 -4.30
C ARG A 119 2.33 -16.05 -3.64
N GLY A 120 2.23 -14.90 -2.97
CA GLY A 120 3.38 -14.21 -2.40
C GLY A 120 4.33 -13.66 -3.47
N LYS A 121 3.83 -13.27 -4.64
CA LYS A 121 4.60 -12.60 -5.69
C LYS A 121 4.31 -11.10 -5.66
N PRO A 122 5.34 -10.25 -5.89
CA PRO A 122 5.14 -8.81 -5.89
C PRO A 122 4.25 -8.36 -7.05
N VAL A 123 3.33 -7.45 -6.77
CA VAL A 123 2.53 -6.76 -7.79
C VAL A 123 3.24 -5.47 -8.19
N ALA A 124 3.48 -5.30 -9.48
CA ALA A 124 4.22 -4.13 -9.98
C ALA A 124 3.46 -2.82 -9.74
N GLY A 125 4.19 -1.79 -9.33
CA GLY A 125 3.68 -0.44 -9.12
C GLY A 125 4.03 0.52 -10.25
N MET A 126 3.24 1.59 -10.40
CA MET A 126 3.49 2.70 -11.32
C MET A 126 4.11 3.86 -10.54
N ASN A 127 5.22 4.41 -11.05
CA ASN A 127 6.01 5.43 -10.38
C ASN A 127 6.05 6.79 -11.11
N ASP A 128 5.29 6.94 -12.19
CA ASP A 128 5.18 8.20 -12.93
C ASP A 128 3.74 8.74 -12.86
N PRO A 129 3.53 9.91 -12.24
CA PRO A 129 2.21 10.52 -12.14
C PRO A 129 1.51 10.71 -13.49
N LEU A 130 2.26 11.04 -14.54
CA LEU A 130 1.70 11.22 -15.87
C LEU A 130 1.15 9.90 -16.45
N GLN A 131 1.89 8.80 -16.27
CA GLN A 131 1.42 7.47 -16.68
C GLN A 131 0.20 7.01 -15.86
N VAL A 132 0.15 7.30 -14.55
CA VAL A 132 -1.01 7.03 -13.71
C VAL A 132 -2.23 7.81 -14.21
N PHE A 133 -2.07 9.10 -14.52
CA PHE A 133 -3.14 9.93 -15.09
C PHE A 133 -3.67 9.35 -16.42
N HIS A 134 -2.78 9.01 -17.33
CA HIS A 134 -3.16 8.43 -18.63
C HIS A 134 -3.88 7.08 -18.44
N LYS A 135 -3.41 6.24 -17.54
CA LYS A 135 -4.08 4.97 -17.23
C LYS A 135 -5.51 5.18 -16.73
N LEU A 136 -5.72 6.16 -15.87
CA LEU A 136 -7.03 6.45 -15.27
C LEU A 136 -8.00 7.12 -16.26
N PHE A 137 -7.53 8.11 -17.03
CA PHE A 137 -8.41 9.10 -17.66
C PHE A 137 -8.24 9.27 -19.15
N SER A 138 -7.07 8.95 -19.74
CA SER A 138 -6.90 9.13 -21.18
C SER A 138 -7.76 8.16 -21.97
N ALA A 139 -8.33 8.64 -23.07
CA ALA A 139 -9.03 7.79 -24.00
C ALA A 139 -8.12 6.65 -24.50
N ASP A 140 -8.73 5.55 -24.87
CA ASP A 140 -7.98 4.44 -25.45
C ASP A 140 -7.54 4.82 -26.87
N ASP A 141 -6.24 4.68 -27.17
CA ASP A 141 -5.63 5.08 -28.44
C ASP A 141 -6.06 4.21 -29.63
N LEU A 142 -6.55 2.98 -29.35
CA LEU A 142 -6.93 2.03 -30.37
C LEU A 142 -8.45 1.91 -30.50
N PRO A 143 -8.95 1.77 -31.75
CA PRO A 143 -10.36 1.46 -31.99
C PRO A 143 -10.82 0.21 -31.23
N LEU A 144 -12.09 0.18 -30.82
CA LEU A 144 -12.70 -0.92 -30.06
C LEU A 144 -12.42 -2.29 -30.69
N ALA A 145 -12.61 -2.43 -32.01
CA ALA A 145 -12.35 -3.68 -32.71
C ALA A 145 -10.91 -4.18 -32.59
N GLN A 146 -9.93 -3.28 -32.56
CA GLN A 146 -8.54 -3.65 -32.37
C GLN A 146 -8.25 -4.06 -30.92
N ARG A 147 -8.87 -3.40 -29.94
CA ARG A 147 -8.77 -3.78 -28.52
C ARG A 147 -9.39 -5.15 -28.27
N GLN A 148 -10.56 -5.41 -28.88
CA GLN A 148 -11.22 -6.73 -28.85
C GLN A 148 -10.32 -7.81 -29.45
N ALA A 149 -9.75 -7.56 -30.62
CA ALA A 149 -8.82 -8.48 -31.27
C ALA A 149 -7.57 -8.78 -30.39
N ALA A 150 -7.01 -7.75 -29.74
CA ALA A 150 -5.86 -7.93 -28.84
C ALA A 150 -6.19 -8.79 -27.60
N ILE A 151 -7.40 -8.67 -27.05
CA ILE A 151 -7.84 -9.53 -25.93
C ILE A 151 -8.04 -10.98 -26.42
N ALA A 152 -8.70 -11.16 -27.58
CA ALA A 152 -8.89 -12.47 -28.17
C ALA A 152 -7.57 -13.18 -28.48
N GLU A 153 -6.57 -12.46 -29.00
CA GLU A 153 -5.22 -12.98 -29.23
C GLU A 153 -4.56 -13.43 -27.93
N LYS A 154 -4.61 -12.62 -26.88
CA LYS A 154 -4.07 -12.99 -25.56
C LYS A 154 -4.74 -14.23 -25.00
N ARG A 155 -6.07 -14.36 -25.11
CA ARG A 155 -6.80 -15.56 -24.70
C ARG A 155 -6.34 -16.79 -25.48
N SER A 156 -6.22 -16.68 -26.80
CA SER A 156 -5.74 -17.79 -27.65
C SER A 156 -4.34 -18.27 -27.26
N VAL A 157 -3.45 -17.34 -26.92
CA VAL A 157 -2.11 -17.69 -26.41
C VAL A 157 -2.21 -18.42 -25.07
N LEU A 158 -3.05 -17.94 -24.13
CA LEU A 158 -3.23 -18.61 -22.84
C LEU A 158 -3.83 -20.02 -22.98
N ASP A 159 -4.81 -20.21 -23.85
CA ASP A 159 -5.42 -21.51 -24.13
C ASP A 159 -4.38 -22.50 -24.70
N ALA A 160 -3.53 -22.04 -25.60
CA ALA A 160 -2.44 -22.85 -26.16
C ALA A 160 -1.43 -23.24 -25.08
N VAL A 161 -1.00 -22.28 -24.24
CA VAL A 161 -0.08 -22.49 -23.13
C VAL A 161 -0.68 -23.45 -22.09
N PHE A 162 -1.95 -23.28 -21.72
CA PHE A 162 -2.65 -24.13 -20.79
C PHE A 162 -2.78 -25.59 -21.30
N THR A 163 -3.10 -25.74 -22.58
CA THR A 163 -3.20 -27.05 -23.24
C THR A 163 -1.87 -27.78 -23.23
N GLU A 164 -0.78 -27.09 -23.58
CA GLU A 164 0.56 -27.67 -23.59
C GLU A 164 1.03 -28.02 -22.17
N ALA A 165 0.79 -27.15 -21.20
CA ALA A 165 1.13 -27.43 -19.80
C ALA A 165 0.38 -28.66 -19.25
N LYS A 166 -0.90 -28.84 -19.59
CA LYS A 166 -1.66 -30.04 -19.25
C LYS A 166 -1.11 -31.30 -19.92
N ARG A 167 -0.56 -31.21 -21.12
CA ARG A 167 0.09 -32.32 -21.79
C ARG A 167 1.34 -32.75 -21.03
N VAL A 168 2.17 -31.81 -20.61
CA VAL A 168 3.39 -32.06 -19.84
C VAL A 168 3.07 -32.62 -18.46
N GLN A 169 2.00 -32.21 -17.80
CA GLN A 169 1.58 -32.63 -16.46
C GLN A 169 1.49 -34.15 -16.32
N ARG A 170 1.07 -34.84 -17.37
CA ARG A 170 0.83 -36.31 -17.34
C ARG A 170 2.09 -37.16 -17.12
N GLY A 171 3.28 -36.59 -17.30
CA GLY A 171 4.55 -37.28 -17.15
C GLY A 171 5.42 -36.86 -15.98
N LEU A 172 4.91 -35.93 -15.12
CA LEU A 172 5.69 -35.31 -14.07
C LEU A 172 5.60 -36.03 -12.72
N THR A 173 6.63 -35.85 -11.89
CA THR A 173 6.62 -36.25 -10.48
C THR A 173 5.61 -35.41 -9.67
N LYS A 174 5.28 -35.84 -8.44
CA LYS A 174 4.38 -35.06 -7.56
C LYS A 174 4.92 -33.65 -7.31
N THR A 175 6.21 -33.52 -6.99
CA THR A 175 6.84 -32.21 -6.72
C THR A 175 6.80 -31.26 -7.93
N ASP A 176 6.97 -31.83 -9.13
CA ASP A 176 6.89 -31.02 -10.36
C ASP A 176 5.45 -30.66 -10.69
N ASN A 177 4.49 -31.53 -10.37
CA ASN A 177 3.06 -31.23 -10.48
C ASN A 177 2.64 -30.08 -9.55
N ASP A 178 3.12 -30.06 -8.29
CA ASP A 178 2.83 -28.97 -7.35
C ASP A 178 3.29 -27.60 -7.92
N LYS A 179 4.49 -27.57 -8.56
CA LYS A 179 4.97 -26.36 -9.25
C LYS A 179 4.14 -26.00 -10.49
N LEU A 180 3.67 -26.99 -11.21
CA LEU A 180 2.84 -26.78 -12.39
C LEU A 180 1.44 -26.28 -12.00
N ASP A 181 0.92 -26.68 -10.85
CA ASP A 181 -0.35 -26.17 -10.32
C ASP A 181 -0.24 -24.68 -9.94
N GLU A 182 0.91 -24.21 -9.40
CA GLU A 182 1.19 -22.77 -9.25
C GLU A 182 1.17 -22.04 -10.59
N TYR A 183 1.69 -22.66 -11.65
CA TYR A 183 1.67 -22.11 -13.00
C TYR A 183 0.25 -22.04 -13.57
N PHE A 184 -0.56 -23.08 -13.39
CA PHE A 184 -1.98 -23.04 -13.79
C PHE A 184 -2.76 -21.96 -13.06
N GLN A 185 -2.48 -21.75 -11.79
CA GLN A 185 -3.11 -20.64 -11.07
C GLN A 185 -2.71 -19.28 -11.66
N SER A 186 -1.45 -19.13 -12.10
CA SER A 186 -0.99 -17.92 -12.79
C SER A 186 -1.77 -17.64 -14.08
N ILE A 187 -2.04 -18.69 -14.85
CA ILE A 187 -2.86 -18.58 -16.08
C ILE A 187 -4.28 -18.12 -15.72
N ARG A 188 -4.91 -18.74 -14.72
CA ARG A 188 -6.27 -18.34 -14.26
C ARG A 188 -6.35 -16.88 -13.79
N ASP A 189 -5.31 -16.39 -13.11
CA ASP A 189 -5.26 -15.00 -12.68
C ASP A 189 -5.16 -14.04 -13.87
N ILE A 190 -4.45 -14.44 -14.94
CA ILE A 190 -4.40 -13.66 -16.19
C ILE A 190 -5.75 -13.72 -16.91
N GLU A 191 -6.38 -14.89 -16.99
CA GLU A 191 -7.73 -15.04 -17.57
C GLU A 191 -8.75 -14.17 -16.85
N THR A 192 -8.73 -14.16 -15.52
CA THR A 192 -9.61 -13.30 -14.69
C THR A 192 -9.40 -11.83 -15.01
N ARG A 193 -8.13 -11.39 -15.15
CA ARG A 193 -7.81 -10.01 -15.54
C ARG A 193 -8.30 -9.68 -16.94
N LEU A 194 -8.08 -10.57 -17.90
CA LEU A 194 -8.57 -10.38 -19.28
C LEU A 194 -10.10 -10.33 -19.35
N GLY A 195 -10.80 -11.16 -18.57
CA GLY A 195 -12.25 -11.08 -18.43
C GLY A 195 -12.71 -9.72 -17.94
N LYS A 196 -12.04 -9.20 -16.90
CA LYS A 196 -12.32 -7.86 -16.40
C LYS A 196 -12.01 -6.76 -17.41
N ASP A 197 -10.89 -6.85 -18.11
CA ASP A 197 -10.54 -5.89 -19.18
C ASP A 197 -11.60 -5.89 -20.28
N GLU A 198 -12.19 -7.06 -20.60
CA GLU A 198 -13.27 -7.20 -21.58
C GLU A 198 -14.58 -6.55 -21.10
N ASP A 199 -14.97 -6.77 -19.83
CA ASP A 199 -16.16 -6.15 -19.23
C ASP A 199 -16.14 -4.62 -19.28
N TRP A 200 -14.94 -4.03 -19.24
CA TRP A 200 -14.72 -2.58 -19.27
C TRP A 200 -14.34 -2.03 -20.65
N LEU A 201 -14.27 -2.89 -21.66
CA LEU A 201 -13.75 -2.51 -22.98
C LEU A 201 -14.61 -1.43 -23.68
N ASP A 202 -15.92 -1.52 -23.54
CA ASP A 202 -16.90 -0.62 -24.15
C ASP A 202 -17.28 0.54 -23.22
N VAL A 203 -16.85 0.50 -21.97
CA VAL A 203 -17.16 1.54 -20.98
C VAL A 203 -16.12 2.65 -21.10
N PRO A 204 -16.50 3.90 -21.41
CA PRO A 204 -15.56 5.01 -21.41
C PRO A 204 -14.89 5.20 -20.06
N LYS A 205 -13.64 5.63 -20.06
CA LYS A 205 -12.99 6.08 -18.83
C LYS A 205 -13.65 7.34 -18.29
N ALA A 206 -13.65 7.52 -16.99
CA ALA A 206 -14.18 8.71 -16.35
C ALA A 206 -13.45 9.97 -16.84
N LYS A 207 -14.16 11.10 -16.89
CA LYS A 207 -13.52 12.39 -17.12
C LYS A 207 -12.63 12.74 -15.95
N ALA A 208 -11.41 13.17 -16.23
CA ALA A 208 -10.46 13.58 -15.20
C ALA A 208 -11.02 14.79 -14.39
N PRO A 209 -11.07 14.69 -13.05
CA PRO A 209 -11.47 15.82 -12.20
C PRO A 209 -10.32 16.80 -11.93
N MET A 210 -9.17 16.58 -12.54
CA MET A 210 -7.97 17.40 -12.40
C MET A 210 -7.27 17.58 -13.74
N ALA A 211 -6.37 18.57 -13.82
CA ALA A 211 -5.52 18.74 -14.99
C ALA A 211 -4.48 17.63 -15.11
N GLU A 212 -4.05 17.37 -16.34
CA GLU A 212 -2.95 16.45 -16.64
C GLU A 212 -1.66 16.94 -15.96
N PRO A 213 -0.94 16.05 -15.25
CA PRO A 213 0.31 16.41 -14.58
C PRO A 213 1.43 16.73 -15.57
N ALA A 214 2.32 17.62 -15.16
CA ALA A 214 3.57 17.82 -15.89
C ALA A 214 4.44 16.56 -15.83
N PRO A 215 5.23 16.28 -16.89
CA PRO A 215 6.16 15.15 -16.88
C PRO A 215 7.35 15.39 -15.94
N GLY A 216 7.90 14.31 -15.39
CA GLY A 216 9.17 14.34 -14.66
C GLY A 216 9.11 14.92 -13.24
N LEU A 217 7.92 14.99 -12.64
CA LEU A 217 7.76 15.41 -11.25
C LEU A 217 8.54 14.51 -10.30
N LYS A 218 9.15 15.09 -9.26
CA LYS A 218 9.96 14.41 -8.26
C LYS A 218 9.71 14.94 -6.86
N GLY A 219 10.00 14.10 -5.87
CA GLY A 219 10.00 14.47 -4.48
C GLY A 219 8.64 14.96 -3.97
N ARG A 220 8.59 16.16 -3.39
CA ARG A 220 7.37 16.72 -2.81
C ARG A 220 6.26 16.88 -3.86
N ASP A 221 6.58 17.44 -5.01
CA ASP A 221 5.61 17.68 -6.08
C ASP A 221 5.04 16.38 -6.64
N GLU A 222 5.87 15.34 -6.77
CA GLU A 222 5.46 13.98 -7.14
C GLU A 222 4.43 13.44 -6.14
N ILE A 223 4.71 13.53 -4.84
CA ILE A 223 3.82 13.03 -3.80
C ILE A 223 2.49 13.79 -3.81
N GLU A 224 2.51 15.12 -3.93
CA GLU A 224 1.31 15.93 -3.96
C GLU A 224 0.42 15.62 -5.16
N ILE A 225 1.00 15.40 -6.33
CA ILE A 225 0.26 15.02 -7.53
C ILE A 225 -0.24 13.57 -7.44
N MET A 226 0.56 12.63 -6.93
CA MET A 226 0.09 11.26 -6.66
C MET A 226 -1.09 11.25 -5.70
N TYR A 227 -1.09 12.09 -4.66
CA TYR A 227 -2.23 12.24 -3.77
C TYR A 227 -3.47 12.79 -4.47
N ASN A 228 -3.31 13.74 -5.40
CA ASN A 228 -4.41 14.21 -6.23
C ASN A 228 -4.97 13.09 -7.11
N LEU A 229 -4.10 12.27 -7.70
CA LEU A 229 -4.50 11.12 -8.52
C LEU A 229 -5.19 10.03 -7.70
N ILE A 230 -4.75 9.78 -6.46
CA ILE A 230 -5.43 8.87 -5.52
C ILE A 230 -6.85 9.36 -5.24
N VAL A 231 -7.01 10.64 -4.89
CA VAL A 231 -8.34 11.24 -4.65
C VAL A 231 -9.19 11.18 -5.92
N ALA A 232 -8.64 11.51 -7.08
CA ALA A 232 -9.34 11.47 -8.36
C ALA A 232 -9.78 10.05 -8.74
N ALA A 233 -8.94 9.03 -8.50
CA ALA A 233 -9.26 7.64 -8.77
C ALA A 233 -10.40 7.12 -7.88
N LEU A 234 -10.41 7.50 -6.61
CA LEU A 234 -11.50 7.17 -5.66
C LEU A 234 -12.78 7.94 -6.02
N GLN A 235 -12.70 9.25 -6.28
CA GLN A 235 -13.84 10.10 -6.64
C GLN A 235 -14.57 9.61 -7.89
N THR A 236 -13.85 9.03 -8.84
CA THR A 236 -14.41 8.53 -10.10
C THR A 236 -14.75 7.05 -10.05
N ASP A 237 -14.62 6.41 -8.89
CA ASP A 237 -14.77 4.96 -8.67
C ASP A 237 -14.00 4.11 -9.71
N SER A 238 -12.89 4.66 -10.22
CA SER A 238 -12.00 3.95 -11.13
C SER A 238 -11.32 2.77 -10.45
N THR A 239 -11.03 2.91 -9.16
CA THR A 239 -10.60 1.86 -8.24
C THR A 239 -10.97 2.23 -6.81
N ARG A 240 -11.21 1.24 -5.97
CA ARG A 240 -11.46 1.41 -4.52
C ARG A 240 -10.26 1.03 -3.66
N VAL A 241 -9.19 0.53 -4.26
CA VAL A 241 -8.02 0.01 -3.54
C VAL A 241 -6.74 0.56 -4.14
N LEU A 242 -5.99 1.31 -3.34
CA LEU A 242 -4.71 1.88 -3.76
C LEU A 242 -3.64 1.66 -2.68
N THR A 243 -2.44 1.32 -3.13
CA THR A 243 -1.23 1.38 -2.31
C THR A 243 -0.27 2.41 -2.92
N TYR A 244 0.47 3.11 -2.07
CA TYR A 244 1.50 4.03 -2.51
C TYR A 244 2.74 3.91 -1.63
N ARG A 245 3.88 3.62 -2.24
CA ARG A 245 5.20 3.68 -1.62
C ARG A 245 5.83 5.04 -1.94
N LEU A 246 5.95 5.88 -0.93
CA LEU A 246 6.42 7.25 -1.09
C LEU A 246 7.93 7.29 -1.40
N PRO A 247 8.39 8.24 -2.26
CA PRO A 247 9.80 8.47 -2.48
C PRO A 247 10.45 9.07 -1.23
N GLY A 248 11.50 8.43 -0.75
CA GLY A 248 12.27 8.91 0.40
C GLY A 248 13.44 9.80 -0.01
N GLN A 249 14.21 9.36 -1.01
CA GLN A 249 15.39 10.08 -1.48
C GLN A 249 15.03 11.34 -2.25
N GLU A 250 14.08 11.25 -3.16
CA GLU A 250 13.66 12.40 -3.96
C GLU A 250 12.93 13.45 -3.09
N LEU A 251 12.19 13.02 -2.04
CA LEU A 251 11.63 13.93 -1.06
C LEU A 251 12.74 14.73 -0.36
N LEU A 252 13.78 14.05 0.14
CA LEU A 252 14.92 14.72 0.79
C LEU A 252 15.61 15.72 -0.12
N LYS A 253 15.85 15.36 -1.38
CA LYS A 253 16.42 16.27 -2.39
C LYS A 253 15.55 17.50 -2.60
N SER A 254 14.23 17.35 -2.68
CA SER A 254 13.30 18.48 -2.83
C SER A 254 13.31 19.42 -1.62
N MET A 255 13.76 18.95 -0.47
CA MET A 255 13.95 19.73 0.76
C MET A 255 15.37 20.34 0.90
N GLY A 256 16.24 20.14 -0.10
CA GLY A 256 17.63 20.58 -0.04
C GLY A 256 18.54 19.70 0.83
N VAL A 257 18.08 18.52 1.25
CA VAL A 257 18.89 17.58 2.05
C VAL A 257 19.75 16.74 1.13
N THR A 258 21.07 16.81 1.31
CA THR A 258 22.07 16.10 0.51
C THR A 258 22.38 14.68 1.00
N LEU A 259 22.04 14.39 2.25
CA LEU A 259 22.22 13.07 2.85
C LEU A 259 21.32 12.03 2.17
N SER A 260 21.81 10.80 2.01
CA SER A 260 21.00 9.73 1.47
C SER A 260 19.90 9.29 2.47
N ALA A 261 18.75 8.87 1.94
CA ALA A 261 17.67 8.33 2.75
C ALA A 261 18.13 7.17 3.64
N HIS A 262 19.07 6.35 3.15
CA HIS A 262 19.68 5.29 3.94
C HIS A 262 20.53 5.84 5.11
N ASN A 263 21.37 6.84 4.86
CA ASN A 263 22.22 7.41 5.92
C ASN A 263 21.41 8.06 7.04
N ILE A 264 20.29 8.70 6.73
CA ILE A 264 19.43 9.30 7.76
C ILE A 264 18.59 8.27 8.52
N SER A 265 18.39 7.06 7.99
CA SER A 265 17.75 5.97 8.74
C SER A 265 18.64 5.43 9.88
N HIS A 266 19.97 5.57 9.73
CA HIS A 266 20.95 5.34 10.78
C HIS A 266 21.29 6.65 11.51
N TYR A 267 20.26 7.37 11.94
CA TYR A 267 20.47 8.67 12.55
C TYR A 267 21.18 8.59 13.91
N SER A 268 22.01 9.58 14.14
CA SER A 268 22.66 9.88 15.41
C SER A 268 22.46 11.37 15.69
N PRO A 269 22.63 11.84 16.93
CA PRO A 269 22.56 13.27 17.22
C PRO A 269 23.39 14.12 16.24
N GLY A 270 22.80 15.21 15.73
CA GLY A 270 23.36 16.08 14.71
C GLY A 270 22.62 16.04 13.39
N GLU A 271 23.30 16.30 12.27
CA GLU A 271 22.72 16.53 10.95
C GLU A 271 21.77 15.40 10.48
N ARG A 272 22.13 14.14 10.73
CA ARG A 272 21.29 12.98 10.33
C ARG A 272 19.97 12.97 11.08
N MET A 273 19.98 13.26 12.37
CA MET A 273 18.77 13.31 13.17
C MET A 273 17.88 14.47 12.75
N GLU A 274 18.44 15.66 12.50
CA GLU A 274 17.67 16.82 12.05
C GLU A 274 17.07 16.60 10.66
N ALA A 275 17.81 15.97 9.75
CA ALA A 275 17.30 15.57 8.44
C ALA A 275 16.15 14.54 8.54
N SER A 276 16.27 13.57 9.47
CA SER A 276 15.20 12.58 9.73
C SER A 276 13.94 13.23 10.29
N LYS A 277 14.07 14.14 11.26
CA LYS A 277 12.96 14.92 11.82
C LYS A 277 12.26 15.78 10.76
N ALA A 278 13.06 16.47 9.93
CA ALA A 278 12.53 17.29 8.84
C ALA A 278 11.74 16.45 7.83
N ARG A 279 12.23 15.25 7.48
CA ARG A 279 11.53 14.31 6.61
C ARG A 279 10.20 13.85 7.22
N ASP A 280 10.19 13.47 8.50
CA ASP A 280 8.97 13.00 9.17
C ASP A 280 7.91 14.12 9.21
N LYS A 281 8.34 15.36 9.48
CA LYS A 281 7.47 16.53 9.44
C LYS A 281 6.91 16.79 8.04
N ALA A 282 7.73 16.68 6.99
CA ALA A 282 7.28 16.82 5.61
C ALA A 282 6.25 15.73 5.23
N HIS A 283 6.47 14.49 5.65
CA HIS A 283 5.49 13.42 5.46
C HIS A 283 4.16 13.71 6.18
N ALA A 284 4.22 14.22 7.41
CA ALA A 284 3.02 14.61 8.17
C ALA A 284 2.26 15.78 7.52
N GLU A 285 2.97 16.78 6.97
CA GLU A 285 2.39 17.87 6.18
C GLU A 285 1.66 17.37 4.93
N LEU A 286 2.31 16.48 4.18
CA LEU A 286 1.74 15.87 2.98
C LEU A 286 0.50 15.02 3.32
N LEU A 287 0.57 14.21 4.38
CA LEU A 287 -0.59 13.44 4.85
C LEU A 287 -1.75 14.34 5.27
N ALA A 288 -1.46 15.44 5.98
CA ALA A 288 -2.49 16.41 6.34
C ALA A 288 -3.17 17.01 5.10
N GLY A 289 -2.40 17.33 4.06
CA GLY A 289 -2.93 17.79 2.77
C GLY A 289 -3.80 16.73 2.07
N LEU A 290 -3.46 15.46 2.17
CA LEU A 290 -4.31 14.37 1.64
C LEU A 290 -5.63 14.27 2.40
N ILE A 291 -5.60 14.34 3.73
CA ILE A 291 -6.81 14.31 4.55
C ILE A 291 -7.71 15.52 4.22
N ASP A 292 -7.13 16.72 4.04
CA ASP A 292 -7.90 17.92 3.60
C ASP A 292 -8.62 17.64 2.27
N LYS A 293 -7.93 17.07 1.28
CA LYS A 293 -8.50 16.76 -0.03
C LYS A 293 -9.63 15.72 0.06
N LEU A 294 -9.44 14.65 0.81
CA LEU A 294 -10.47 13.63 1.04
C LEU A 294 -11.72 14.23 1.71
N LYS A 295 -11.56 15.14 2.67
CA LYS A 295 -12.68 15.83 3.33
C LYS A 295 -13.36 16.87 2.44
N ALA A 296 -12.63 17.52 1.56
CA ALA A 296 -13.17 18.50 0.62
C ALA A 296 -13.95 17.83 -0.53
N THR A 297 -13.60 16.61 -0.91
CA THR A 297 -14.25 15.86 -1.98
C THR A 297 -15.57 15.28 -1.47
N LYS A 298 -16.68 15.62 -2.12
CA LYS A 298 -18.03 15.21 -1.71
C LYS A 298 -18.55 14.08 -2.56
N GLU A 299 -19.24 13.16 -1.91
CA GLU A 299 -20.04 12.11 -2.51
C GLU A 299 -21.45 12.63 -2.89
N ALA A 300 -22.19 11.84 -3.67
CA ALA A 300 -23.51 12.23 -4.13
C ALA A 300 -24.54 12.44 -2.99
N ASP A 301 -24.35 11.81 -1.86
CA ASP A 301 -25.17 11.93 -0.65
C ASP A 301 -24.77 13.12 0.24
N GLY A 302 -23.72 13.88 -0.14
CA GLY A 302 -23.20 15.02 0.60
C GLY A 302 -22.16 14.68 1.68
N SER A 303 -21.92 13.40 1.95
CA SER A 303 -20.82 12.95 2.81
C SER A 303 -19.47 13.28 2.14
N SER A 304 -18.38 13.12 2.85
CA SER A 304 -17.05 13.30 2.27
C SER A 304 -16.43 11.97 1.86
N LEU A 305 -15.54 12.00 0.87
CA LEU A 305 -14.76 10.84 0.50
C LEU A 305 -13.94 10.30 1.70
N PHE A 306 -13.56 11.18 2.63
CA PHE A 306 -12.91 10.81 3.88
C PHE A 306 -13.77 9.86 4.74
N ASP A 307 -15.08 10.08 4.80
CA ASP A 307 -16.01 9.27 5.61
C ASP A 307 -16.11 7.83 5.12
N HIS A 308 -15.79 7.60 3.84
CA HIS A 308 -15.82 6.28 3.18
C HIS A 308 -14.43 5.69 2.90
N THR A 309 -13.36 6.38 3.25
CA THR A 309 -11.99 5.92 3.05
C THR A 309 -11.41 5.32 4.33
N ALA A 310 -10.80 4.15 4.23
CA ALA A 310 -9.91 3.60 5.25
C ALA A 310 -8.46 3.76 4.80
N LEU A 311 -7.64 4.48 5.54
CA LEU A 311 -6.26 4.77 5.17
C LEU A 311 -5.29 4.40 6.29
N ALA A 312 -4.31 3.58 5.96
CA ALA A 312 -3.14 3.33 6.79
C ALA A 312 -1.92 4.07 6.22
N PHE A 313 -1.19 4.73 7.09
CA PHE A 313 0.04 5.45 6.77
C PHE A 313 1.14 5.06 7.75
N GLY A 314 2.31 4.68 7.27
CA GLY A 314 3.38 4.26 8.16
C GLY A 314 4.49 3.49 7.48
N SER A 315 5.19 2.68 8.25
CA SER A 315 6.31 1.86 7.81
C SER A 315 6.41 0.58 8.63
N ASN A 316 6.94 -0.47 8.00
CA ASN A 316 7.36 -1.67 8.72
C ASN A 316 8.68 -1.48 9.49
N ILE A 317 9.38 -0.38 9.23
CA ILE A 317 10.70 -0.10 9.78
C ILE A 317 10.57 1.10 10.72
N SER A 318 11.00 0.92 11.98
CA SER A 318 11.15 2.02 12.93
C SER A 318 12.50 2.75 12.71
N SER A 319 13.22 3.09 13.73
CA SER A 319 14.55 3.69 13.60
C SER A 319 15.64 2.62 13.43
N ILE A 320 16.70 2.94 12.69
CA ILE A 320 17.90 2.07 12.51
C ILE A 320 17.50 0.68 11.98
N HIS A 321 16.51 0.64 11.11
CA HIS A 321 16.00 -0.59 10.47
C HIS A 321 15.40 -1.65 11.42
N TYR A 322 15.03 -1.28 12.64
CA TYR A 322 14.31 -2.19 13.52
C TYR A 322 12.88 -2.38 13.01
N LEU A 323 12.39 -3.62 13.08
CA LEU A 323 11.05 -4.03 12.68
C LEU A 323 10.09 -4.14 13.89
N ASP A 324 10.49 -3.61 15.01
CA ASP A 324 9.69 -3.44 16.21
C ASP A 324 9.01 -2.06 16.21
N ASN A 325 7.89 -1.97 16.88
CA ASN A 325 7.17 -0.71 17.05
C ASN A 325 7.00 0.06 15.74
N CYS A 326 6.43 -0.62 14.74
CA CYS A 326 6.24 -0.07 13.38
C CYS A 326 5.42 1.22 13.42
N PRO A 327 5.95 2.36 12.91
CA PRO A 327 5.20 3.62 12.90
C PRO A 327 3.95 3.46 12.04
N THR A 328 2.79 3.62 12.66
CA THR A 328 1.52 3.41 11.97
C THR A 328 0.47 4.43 12.43
N ILE A 329 -0.16 5.08 11.47
CA ILE A 329 -1.32 5.96 11.64
C ILE A 329 -2.49 5.34 10.87
N LEU A 330 -3.64 5.27 11.51
CA LEU A 330 -4.91 4.94 10.87
C LEU A 330 -5.79 6.18 10.80
N THR A 331 -6.44 6.41 9.66
CA THR A 331 -7.32 7.55 9.42
C THR A 331 -8.42 7.23 8.42
N GLY A 332 -9.46 8.06 8.37
CA GLY A 332 -10.62 7.87 7.52
C GLY A 332 -11.75 7.05 8.17
N GLY A 333 -12.99 7.33 7.77
CA GLY A 333 -14.20 6.75 8.38
C GLY A 333 -14.60 5.38 7.84
N GLY A 334 -14.02 4.93 6.71
CA GLY A 334 -14.53 3.81 5.93
C GLY A 334 -14.47 2.43 6.59
N ALA A 335 -13.65 2.24 7.65
CA ALA A 335 -13.53 0.97 8.36
C ALA A 335 -14.08 1.03 9.79
N ASN A 336 -14.87 2.04 10.15
CA ASN A 336 -15.43 2.23 11.49
C ASN A 336 -14.40 2.19 12.64
N LEU A 337 -13.17 2.58 12.37
CA LEU A 337 -12.10 2.58 13.36
C LEU A 337 -12.30 3.73 14.35
N LYS A 338 -11.97 3.48 15.62
CA LYS A 338 -11.98 4.53 16.64
C LYS A 338 -10.79 5.47 16.41
N LEU A 339 -11.05 6.66 15.91
CA LEU A 339 -10.05 7.68 15.60
C LEU A 339 -9.88 8.68 16.76
N GLY A 340 -8.89 9.57 16.63
CA GLY A 340 -8.65 10.69 17.54
C GLY A 340 -7.88 10.33 18.80
N GLN A 341 -7.05 9.28 18.78
CA GLN A 341 -6.36 8.80 19.99
C GLN A 341 -4.93 8.33 19.70
N HIS A 342 -4.14 8.24 20.74
CA HIS A 342 -2.93 7.44 20.77
C HIS A 342 -3.23 6.11 21.44
N LEU A 343 -3.03 5.01 20.73
CA LEU A 343 -3.24 3.65 21.20
C LEU A 343 -1.87 2.96 21.38
N ALA A 344 -1.47 2.81 22.65
CA ALA A 344 -0.30 2.03 23.02
C ALA A 344 -0.72 0.58 23.25
N LEU A 345 -0.36 -0.28 22.34
CA LEU A 345 -0.60 -1.71 22.39
C LEU A 345 0.53 -2.42 23.18
N PRO A 346 0.32 -3.63 23.68
CA PRO A 346 1.39 -4.44 24.24
C PRO A 346 2.58 -4.51 23.26
N LYS A 347 3.80 -4.52 23.82
CA LYS A 347 5.00 -4.64 23.01
C LYS A 347 4.90 -5.89 22.13
N ASP A 348 5.34 -5.76 20.89
CA ASP A 348 5.37 -6.84 19.89
C ASP A 348 3.99 -7.39 19.49
N THR A 349 2.94 -6.58 19.64
CA THR A 349 1.63 -6.89 19.03
C THR A 349 1.82 -7.08 17.52
N PRO A 350 1.36 -8.21 16.94
CA PRO A 350 1.52 -8.45 15.51
C PRO A 350 0.87 -7.37 14.68
N LEU A 351 1.63 -6.77 13.74
CA LEU A 351 1.10 -5.71 12.87
C LEU A 351 -0.06 -6.20 11.99
N CYS A 352 -0.10 -7.48 11.63
CA CYS A 352 -1.20 -8.07 10.86
C CYS A 352 -2.56 -8.00 11.58
N ASN A 353 -2.60 -7.86 12.92
CA ASN A 353 -3.85 -7.66 13.67
C ASN A 353 -4.50 -6.31 13.29
N VAL A 354 -3.69 -5.29 12.97
CA VAL A 354 -4.19 -4.00 12.46
C VAL A 354 -4.89 -4.19 11.12
N TRP A 355 -4.27 -4.97 10.23
CA TRP A 355 -4.83 -5.26 8.91
C TRP A 355 -6.11 -6.08 9.01
N LEU A 356 -6.14 -7.06 9.90
CA LEU A 356 -7.36 -7.84 10.17
C LEU A 356 -8.49 -6.94 10.70
N THR A 357 -8.20 -6.04 11.64
CA THR A 357 -9.18 -5.07 12.16
C THR A 357 -9.74 -4.18 11.06
N MET A 358 -8.87 -3.71 10.14
CA MET A 358 -9.32 -2.93 8.98
C MET A 358 -10.24 -3.75 8.06
N LEU A 359 -9.88 -5.00 7.75
CA LEU A 359 -10.70 -5.90 6.93
C LEU A 359 -12.08 -6.14 7.56
N GLN A 360 -12.13 -6.44 8.85
CA GLN A 360 -13.37 -6.63 9.59
C GLN A 360 -14.22 -5.35 9.57
N GLY A 361 -13.61 -4.17 9.77
CA GLY A 361 -14.29 -2.88 9.67
C GLY A 361 -14.86 -2.58 8.28
N LEU A 362 -14.24 -3.11 7.23
CA LEU A 362 -14.73 -3.07 5.85
C LEU A 362 -15.77 -4.18 5.54
N GLY A 363 -16.16 -4.99 6.51
CA GLY A 363 -17.10 -6.11 6.33
C GLY A 363 -16.50 -7.33 5.67
N ILE A 364 -15.17 -7.42 5.54
CA ILE A 364 -14.48 -8.54 4.90
C ILE A 364 -14.09 -9.56 5.96
N GLN A 365 -14.73 -10.73 5.90
CA GLN A 365 -14.38 -11.87 6.74
C GLN A 365 -13.33 -12.73 6.04
N THR A 366 -12.16 -12.88 6.66
CA THR A 366 -11.09 -13.69 6.10
C THR A 366 -10.17 -14.26 7.19
N CYS A 367 -9.63 -15.45 6.93
CA CYS A 367 -8.55 -16.06 7.69
C CYS A 367 -7.22 -16.10 6.89
N LEU A 368 -7.15 -15.38 5.76
CA LEU A 368 -6.00 -15.42 4.83
C LEU A 368 -4.79 -14.62 5.29
N LEU A 369 -4.93 -13.77 6.30
CA LEU A 369 -3.78 -13.09 6.90
C LEU A 369 -3.12 -13.99 7.94
N TYR A 370 -1.80 -13.98 7.98
CA TYR A 370 -1.02 -14.64 9.03
C TYR A 370 -1.34 -13.97 10.38
N THR A 371 -2.36 -14.48 11.06
CA THR A 371 -2.66 -14.09 12.44
C THR A 371 -2.01 -15.11 13.37
N SER A 372 -1.20 -14.64 14.32
CA SER A 372 -0.94 -15.43 15.52
C SER A 372 -2.23 -15.53 16.34
N ASP A 373 -2.38 -16.56 17.19
CA ASP A 373 -3.57 -16.84 18.02
C ASP A 373 -4.07 -15.68 18.91
N ALA A 374 -3.45 -14.51 18.84
CA ALA A 374 -3.78 -13.30 19.62
C ALA A 374 -4.87 -12.41 19.00
N ALA A 375 -5.54 -12.81 17.93
CA ALA A 375 -6.57 -11.98 17.27
C ALA A 375 -7.84 -11.77 18.16
N ASP A 376 -8.04 -12.60 19.16
CA ASP A 376 -9.24 -12.56 20.02
C ASP A 376 -9.22 -11.45 21.09
N GLU A 377 -8.05 -10.86 21.39
CA GLU A 377 -7.95 -9.83 22.43
C GLU A 377 -8.33 -8.41 21.98
N LEU A 378 -8.38 -8.13 20.69
CA LEU A 378 -8.68 -6.80 20.13
C LEU A 378 -10.17 -6.55 19.86
N THR A 379 -11.01 -7.57 19.95
CA THR A 379 -12.46 -7.49 19.70
C THR A 379 -13.31 -7.44 20.97
N SER A 380 -12.74 -7.65 22.15
CA SER A 380 -13.42 -7.60 23.45
C SER A 380 -13.05 -6.33 24.21
N GLY A 381 -13.75 -5.23 23.91
CA GLY A 381 -13.59 -3.96 24.63
C GLY A 381 -14.68 -2.99 24.27
#